data_5a1680e998886618cec93227b25e2e45
#
_entry.id   5a1680e998886618cec93227b25e2e45
#
_cell.length_a   1.000
_cell.length_b   1.000
_cell.length_c   1.000
_cell.angle_alpha   90.00
_cell.angle_beta   90.00
_cell.angle_gamma   90.00
#
_symmetry.space_group_name_H-M   'P 1'
#
loop_
_entity.id
_entity.type
_entity.pdbx_description
1 polymer ?
#
loop_
_entity_poly.entity_id
_entity_poly.type
_entity_poly.pdbx_seq_one_letter_code
_entity_poly.pdbx_strand_id
1 'polypeptide(L)'
;LLLVSFFAGTVNAAGRASGRFDITVMAGALKPAKTSFPMAAGETVTINATYSPSSADIDFGLVDKNGRFYYGEGKNGAFNEKIEIAVSGTYTFAIRNNSDVDVEVTGYVNY
;
A
#
# COMPACT_ATOMS: atom_id res chain seq x y z
N LEU A 1 9.04 0.58 5.54
CA LEU A 1 9.20 0.87 5.13
C LEU A 1 9.27 0.96 4.04
N LEU A 2 9.15 1.36 3.47
CA LEU A 2 8.92 1.45 2.55
C LEU A 2 9.49 1.86 1.64
N LEU A 3 9.63 1.93 1.15
CA LEU A 3 9.94 1.94 0.27
C LEU A 3 9.98 2.66 -0.71
N VAL A 4 9.31 2.96 -1.11
CA VAL A 4 9.12 3.62 -2.08
C VAL A 4 9.87 4.70 -2.11
N SER A 5 10.24 5.19 -1.10
CA SER A 5 10.92 6.35 -1.09
C SER A 5 12.09 6.35 -1.86
N PHE A 6 12.75 5.30 -2.03
CA PHE A 6 13.89 5.47 -2.58
C PHE A 6 13.85 5.62 -3.96
N PHE A 7 12.77 5.53 -4.57
CA PHE A 7 12.80 5.72 -5.83
C PHE A 7 12.69 6.91 -6.28
N ALA A 8 12.43 7.74 -5.53
CA ALA A 8 12.21 8.91 -5.97
C ALA A 8 13.00 9.32 -7.00
N GLY A 9 14.03 9.22 -6.91
CA GLY A 9 14.76 9.80 -7.82
C GLY A 9 14.83 9.19 -9.05
N THR A 10 14.53 8.08 -9.09
CA THR A 10 14.79 7.53 -10.24
C THR A 10 13.85 7.50 -11.17
N VAL A 11 13.02 7.75 -10.96
CA VAL A 11 12.14 7.66 -11.74
C VAL A 11 12.19 7.95 -12.82
N ASN A 12 12.16 7.86 -13.40
CA ASN A 12 12.35 7.99 -14.47
C ASN A 12 11.44 8.14 -15.38
N ALA A 13 11.75 8.19 -16.47
CA ALA A 13 11.00 8.44 -17.53
C ALA A 13 9.73 7.79 -17.51
N ALA A 14 9.70 6.66 -17.18
CA ALA A 14 8.49 5.96 -17.18
C ALA A 14 7.65 6.30 -16.01
N GLY A 15 8.20 6.99 -15.07
CA GLY A 15 7.46 7.31 -13.90
C GLY A 15 7.11 6.13 -13.07
N ARG A 16 7.74 5.03 -13.30
CA ARG A 16 7.43 3.82 -12.59
C ARG A 16 8.39 3.62 -11.45
N ALA A 17 7.89 3.10 -10.35
CA ALA A 17 8.70 2.79 -9.21
C ALA A 17 8.18 1.53 -8.55
N SER A 18 9.05 0.89 -7.77
CA SER A 18 8.70 -0.35 -7.09
C SER A 18 9.32 -0.31 -5.71
N GLY A 19 8.55 -0.64 -4.72
CA GLY A 19 9.02 -0.69 -3.34
C GLY A 19 8.67 -2.01 -2.69
N ARG A 20 9.61 -2.57 -1.95
CA ARG A 20 9.38 -3.77 -1.18
C ARG A 20 9.16 -3.39 0.26
N PHE A 21 8.29 -4.11 0.95
CA PHE A 21 8.05 -3.84 2.36
C PHE A 21 7.95 -5.14 3.16
N ASP A 22 8.28 -5.03 4.45
CA ASP A 22 8.21 -6.16 5.37
C ASP A 22 7.95 -5.50 6.73
N ILE A 23 6.71 -5.51 7.18
CA ILE A 23 6.32 -4.74 8.35
C ILE A 23 5.34 -5.51 9.22
N THR A 24 5.26 -5.08 10.48
CA THR A 24 4.23 -5.57 11.40
C THR A 24 3.19 -4.46 11.54
N VAL A 25 1.93 -4.81 11.34
CA VAL A 25 0.83 -3.87 11.55
C VAL A 25 0.12 -4.28 12.85
N MET A 26 0.14 -3.37 13.81
CA MET A 26 -0.41 -3.67 15.13
C MET A 26 -1.92 -3.84 15.07
N ALA A 27 -2.46 -4.62 15.99
CA ALA A 27 -3.89 -4.84 16.08
C ALA A 27 -4.65 -3.51 16.08
N GLY A 28 -5.65 -3.39 15.23
CA GLY A 28 -6.49 -2.20 15.16
C GLY A 28 -5.85 -0.97 14.54
N ALA A 29 -4.65 -1.07 14.01
CA ALA A 29 -3.93 0.11 13.52
C ALA A 29 -4.03 0.28 12.02
N LEU A 30 -3.94 1.53 11.57
CA LEU A 30 -3.69 1.88 10.19
C LEU A 30 -2.22 2.30 10.12
N LYS A 31 -1.44 1.65 9.28
CA LYS A 31 -0.02 1.95 9.17
C LYS A 31 0.30 2.49 7.78
N PRO A 32 0.55 3.80 7.65
CA PRO A 32 0.94 4.36 6.36
C PRO A 32 2.44 4.21 6.15
N ALA A 33 2.84 4.20 4.91
CA ALA A 33 4.23 4.27 4.54
C ALA A 33 4.81 5.62 4.91
N LYS A 34 6.13 5.73 4.94
CA LYS A 34 6.76 6.98 5.35
C LYS A 34 6.76 8.04 4.27
N THR A 35 6.63 7.65 3.03
CA THR A 35 6.69 8.60 1.93
C THR A 35 5.46 8.50 1.07
N SER A 36 5.13 9.62 0.47
CA SER A 36 4.01 9.74 -0.46
C SER A 36 4.56 9.85 -1.87
N PHE A 37 3.69 9.68 -2.85
CA PHE A 37 4.10 9.75 -4.26
C PHE A 37 2.98 10.38 -5.09
N PRO A 38 3.35 11.09 -6.17
CA PRO A 38 2.34 11.68 -7.04
C PRO A 38 1.84 10.66 -8.04
N MET A 39 0.56 10.71 -8.33
CA MET A 39 -0.07 9.85 -9.34
C MET A 39 -1.02 10.69 -10.16
N ALA A 40 -1.12 10.37 -11.44
CA ALA A 40 -2.08 11.00 -12.32
C ALA A 40 -3.31 10.13 -12.49
N ALA A 41 -4.44 10.75 -12.75
CA ALA A 41 -5.67 10.02 -13.04
C ALA A 41 -5.43 9.05 -14.20
N GLY A 42 -5.92 7.84 -14.06
CA GLY A 42 -5.73 6.79 -15.06
C GLY A 42 -4.53 5.90 -14.82
N GLU A 43 -3.61 6.31 -13.99
CA GLU A 43 -2.48 5.46 -13.63
C GLU A 43 -2.91 4.43 -12.61
N THR A 44 -2.14 3.36 -12.46
CA THR A 44 -2.47 2.30 -11.52
C THR A 44 -1.34 2.03 -10.55
N VAL A 45 -1.72 1.61 -9.36
CA VAL A 45 -0.80 1.12 -8.36
C VAL A 45 -1.10 -0.36 -8.17
N THR A 46 -0.10 -1.20 -8.28
CA THR A 46 -0.25 -2.64 -8.07
C THR A 46 0.33 -2.99 -6.71
N ILE A 47 -0.42 -3.70 -5.91
CA ILE A 47 0.02 -4.14 -4.59
C ILE A 47 -0.04 -5.66 -4.57
N ASN A 48 1.09 -6.29 -4.24
CA ASN A 48 1.18 -7.73 -4.10
C ASN A 48 1.74 -8.00 -2.72
N ALA A 49 0.97 -8.65 -1.88
CA ALA A 49 1.36 -8.87 -0.50
C ALA A 49 0.87 -10.21 0.02
N THR A 50 1.58 -10.71 1.01
CA THR A 50 1.14 -11.85 1.81
C THR A 50 1.20 -11.44 3.27
N TYR A 51 0.38 -12.07 4.10
CA TYR A 51 0.35 -11.72 5.52
C TYR A 51 0.03 -12.93 6.38
N SER A 52 0.40 -12.82 7.64
CA SER A 52 0.22 -13.87 8.62
C SER A 52 -0.23 -13.25 9.95
N PRO A 53 -1.23 -13.76 10.61
CA PRO A 53 -1.99 -14.98 10.26
C PRO A 53 -2.92 -14.74 9.08
N SER A 54 -3.17 -15.76 8.30
CA SER A 54 -3.95 -15.65 7.09
C SER A 54 -5.44 -15.38 7.36
N SER A 55 -5.88 -15.60 8.57
CA SER A 55 -7.27 -15.35 8.95
C SER A 55 -7.50 -13.91 9.36
N ALA A 56 -6.47 -13.08 9.41
CA ALA A 56 -6.61 -11.70 9.83
C ALA A 56 -7.43 -10.89 8.83
N ASP A 57 -8.04 -9.82 9.33
CA ASP A 57 -8.85 -8.93 8.52
C ASP A 57 -7.99 -7.71 8.19
N ILE A 58 -7.45 -7.67 6.99
CA ILE A 58 -6.47 -6.66 6.55
C ILE A 58 -6.95 -5.97 5.30
N ASP A 59 -6.83 -4.64 5.27
CA ASP A 59 -7.10 -3.83 4.10
C ASP A 59 -5.81 -3.21 3.58
N PHE A 60 -5.66 -3.17 2.26
CA PHE A 60 -4.51 -2.59 1.60
C PHE A 60 -4.96 -1.48 0.68
N GLY A 61 -4.28 -0.35 0.69
CA GLY A 61 -4.69 0.72 -0.20
C GLY A 61 -3.84 1.96 -0.14
N LEU A 62 -4.46 3.07 -0.52
CA LEU A 62 -3.80 4.35 -0.64
C LEU A 62 -4.60 5.39 0.11
N VAL A 63 -3.89 6.29 0.79
CA VAL A 63 -4.50 7.42 1.48
C VAL A 63 -4.20 8.66 0.67
N ASP A 64 -5.22 9.47 0.36
CA ASP A 64 -5.02 10.71 -0.36
C ASP A 64 -4.64 11.85 0.60
N LYS A 65 -4.40 13.04 0.04
CA LYS A 65 -3.96 14.16 0.86
C LYS A 65 -5.02 14.64 1.85
N ASN A 66 -6.26 14.24 1.66
CA ASN A 66 -7.33 14.60 2.58
C ASN A 66 -7.57 13.53 3.64
N GLY A 67 -6.74 12.49 3.65
CA GLY A 67 -6.86 11.42 4.64
C GLY A 67 -7.84 10.33 4.26
N ARG A 68 -8.38 10.35 3.05
CA ARG A 68 -9.33 9.32 2.64
C ARG A 68 -8.59 8.07 2.20
N PHE A 69 -9.04 6.92 2.68
CA PHE A 69 -8.41 5.62 2.42
C PHE A 69 -9.20 4.89 1.34
N TYR A 70 -8.55 4.60 0.22
CA TYR A 70 -9.10 3.82 -0.88
C TYR A 70 -8.46 2.44 -0.79
N TYR A 71 -9.23 1.41 -0.55
CA TYR A 71 -8.65 0.12 -0.19
C TYR A 71 -9.42 -1.07 -0.76
N GLY A 72 -8.76 -2.20 -0.76
CA GLY A 72 -9.35 -3.50 -0.99
C GLY A 72 -9.01 -4.42 0.16
N GLU A 73 -9.75 -5.50 0.29
CA GLU A 73 -9.58 -6.44 1.39
C GLU A 73 -8.68 -7.58 1.00
N GLY A 74 -7.77 -7.94 1.88
CA GLY A 74 -6.97 -9.14 1.71
C GLY A 74 -7.83 -10.38 1.91
N LYS A 75 -7.43 -11.50 1.31
CA LYS A 75 -8.15 -12.75 1.44
C LYS A 75 -7.18 -13.90 1.59
N ASN A 76 -7.42 -14.72 2.58
CA ASN A 76 -6.64 -15.95 2.79
C ASN A 76 -5.13 -15.72 2.84
N GLY A 77 -4.72 -14.63 3.45
CA GLY A 77 -3.29 -14.35 3.63
C GLY A 77 -2.63 -13.66 2.47
N ALA A 78 -3.38 -13.17 1.49
CA ALA A 78 -2.80 -12.52 0.33
C ALA A 78 -3.64 -11.35 -0.19
N PHE A 79 -2.96 -10.43 -0.87
CA PHE A 79 -3.63 -9.32 -1.56
C PHE A 79 -2.85 -9.06 -2.84
N ASN A 80 -3.50 -9.20 -4.00
CA ASN A 80 -2.84 -9.01 -5.28
C ASN A 80 -3.80 -8.24 -6.19
N GLU A 81 -3.77 -6.92 -6.10
CA GLU A 81 -4.74 -6.08 -6.79
C GLU A 81 -4.08 -4.86 -7.40
N LYS A 82 -4.78 -4.28 -8.37
CA LYS A 82 -4.42 -3.00 -8.95
C LYS A 82 -5.44 -1.99 -8.47
N ILE A 83 -4.96 -0.82 -8.12
CA ILE A 83 -5.83 0.30 -7.76
C ILE A 83 -5.67 1.35 -8.84
N GLU A 84 -6.76 1.69 -9.52
CA GLU A 84 -6.72 2.72 -10.53
C GLU A 84 -6.96 4.06 -9.87
N ILE A 85 -6.14 5.05 -10.22
CA ILE A 85 -6.25 6.39 -9.65
C ILE A 85 -7.31 7.17 -10.42
N ALA A 86 -8.33 7.60 -9.70
CA ALA A 86 -9.41 8.35 -10.31
C ALA A 86 -9.10 9.85 -10.40
N VAL A 87 -8.40 10.37 -9.43
CA VAL A 87 -8.12 11.80 -9.33
C VAL A 87 -6.62 11.99 -9.13
N SER A 88 -6.00 12.80 -9.96
CA SER A 88 -4.57 13.10 -9.82
C SER A 88 -4.31 13.72 -8.47
N GLY A 89 -3.24 13.32 -7.83
CA GLY A 89 -2.88 13.84 -6.51
C GLY A 89 -1.72 13.08 -5.90
N THR A 90 -1.51 13.34 -4.63
CA THR A 90 -0.45 12.70 -3.87
C THR A 90 -1.08 11.63 -2.98
N TYR A 91 -0.49 10.45 -2.99
CA TYR A 91 -1.02 9.30 -2.27
C TYR A 91 0.04 8.65 -1.41
N THR A 92 -0.39 7.97 -0.36
CA THR A 92 0.48 7.24 0.55
C THR A 92 -0.04 5.82 0.67
N PHE A 93 0.81 4.84 0.46
CA PHE A 93 0.43 3.44 0.67
C PHE A 93 0.15 3.22 2.15
N ALA A 94 -0.88 2.46 2.47
CA ALA A 94 -1.22 2.17 3.85
C ALA A 94 -1.87 0.79 3.98
N ILE A 95 -1.73 0.20 5.15
CA ILE A 95 -2.32 -1.09 5.49
C ILE A 95 -3.10 -0.90 6.78
N ARG A 96 -4.33 -1.40 6.81
CA ARG A 96 -5.16 -1.33 8.02
C ARG A 96 -5.42 -2.73 8.53
N ASN A 97 -5.12 -2.94 9.79
CA ASN A 97 -5.37 -4.21 10.47
C ASN A 97 -6.64 -4.07 11.31
N ASN A 98 -7.72 -4.71 10.87
CA ASN A 98 -8.99 -4.68 11.57
C ASN A 98 -9.12 -5.83 12.57
N SER A 99 -8.05 -6.57 12.78
CA SER A 99 -8.05 -7.72 13.67
C SER A 99 -7.62 -7.33 15.07
N ASP A 100 -7.77 -8.24 16.00
CA ASP A 100 -7.34 -8.03 17.37
C ASP A 100 -5.97 -8.67 17.64
N VAL A 101 -5.24 -9.01 16.61
CA VAL A 101 -3.87 -9.55 16.70
C VAL A 101 -2.97 -8.75 15.78
N ASP A 102 -1.68 -8.72 16.08
CA ASP A 102 -0.70 -8.10 15.20
C ASP A 102 -0.52 -8.98 13.96
N VAL A 103 -0.27 -8.36 12.83
CA VAL A 103 -0.16 -9.07 11.55
C VAL A 103 1.15 -8.69 10.88
N GLU A 104 1.87 -9.70 10.39
CA GLU A 104 3.09 -9.48 9.66
C GLU A 104 2.79 -9.48 8.18
N VAL A 105 3.25 -8.48 7.47
CA VAL A 105 2.92 -8.28 6.05
C VAL A 105 4.20 -8.06 5.26
N THR A 106 4.32 -8.77 4.15
CA THR A 106 5.43 -8.56 3.22
C THR A 106 4.90 -8.44 1.81
N GLY A 107 5.58 -7.69 0.98
CA GLY A 107 5.16 -7.56 -0.41
C GLY A 107 5.81 -6.42 -1.15
N TYR A 108 5.15 -6.03 -2.23
CA TYR A 108 5.63 -4.99 -3.12
C TYR A 108 4.50 -4.03 -3.46
N VAL A 109 4.86 -2.78 -3.67
CA VAL A 109 3.98 -1.77 -4.23
C VAL A 109 4.65 -1.26 -5.50
N ASN A 110 3.95 -1.32 -6.63
CA ASN A 110 4.49 -0.85 -7.89
C ASN A 110 3.59 0.24 -8.45
N TYR A 111 4.19 1.32 -8.92
CA TYR A 111 3.44 2.41 -9.52
C TYR A 111 4.24 3.18 -10.57
#